data_c026e151c499accbb6175b68391cd006
#
_entry.id   c026e151c499accbb6175b68391cd006
#
_cell.length_a   1.000
_cell.length_b   1.000
_cell.length_c   1.000
_cell.angle_alpha   90.00
_cell.angle_beta   90.00
_cell.angle_gamma   90.00
#
_symmetry.space_group_name_H-M   'P 1'
#
loop_
_entity.id
_entity.type
_entity.pdbx_description
1 polymer ?
#
loop_
_entity_poly.entity_id
_entity_poly.type
_entity_poly.pdbx_seq_one_letter_code
_entity_poly.pdbx_strand_id
1 'polypeptide(L)'
;MDYSQLDPQQVLDALDAVGLRGDGRVLQLNSYENRVFQVFLEDAHEGHSAVVAKFYRPGRWSDAQILEEHSFALELAAAEVPVVPPLVLPLATPGVQLLGTPPTLACGFGHRYGVSARCAGREPELEDPAALRQLGRFIGRLHAVGRKRPFEHRHHLNPRADGQRALTLLLDGGFVPDTERPAWLQACEQALTAVNAAFDAAQPLTTLRLHGDCHLGNVLWRDGAPHVVDLDDAMQGPAVQDLWMLVSGDHATMAQQLNTLLEGYGQFCAFDDRQRALIEPLRTLRMLRHSAWLAERWSDPTFPRNFPFFGTAAYWNQQTTQLREQIEAIAETARMDIGPAARLRHGADEGTANFDGDGFA
;
A
#
# COMPACT_ATOMS: atom_id res chain seq x y z
N MET A 1 26.21 13.64 -4.00
CA MET A 1 26.59 12.24 -3.70
C MET A 1 25.66 11.34 -4.47
N ASP A 2 26.16 10.24 -4.95
CA ASP A 2 25.34 9.27 -5.66
C ASP A 2 24.53 8.46 -4.62
N TYR A 3 23.20 8.55 -4.64
CA TYR A 3 22.30 7.82 -3.77
C TYR A 3 22.51 6.29 -3.82
N SER A 4 23.00 5.78 -4.96
CA SER A 4 23.29 4.35 -5.14
C SER A 4 24.54 3.90 -4.37
N GLN A 5 25.40 4.81 -3.91
CA GLN A 5 26.71 4.56 -3.31
C GLN A 5 26.80 4.98 -1.83
N LEU A 6 25.65 5.11 -1.14
CA LEU A 6 25.66 5.39 0.29
C LEU A 6 26.42 4.26 1.04
N ASP A 7 27.60 4.59 1.56
CA ASP A 7 28.46 3.64 2.25
C ASP A 7 28.18 3.59 3.76
N PRO A 8 28.61 2.51 4.46
CA PRO A 8 28.38 2.37 5.90
C PRO A 8 28.94 3.53 6.75
N GLN A 9 30.07 4.16 6.36
CA GLN A 9 30.63 5.28 7.10
C GLN A 9 29.74 6.52 7.02
N GLN A 10 29.21 6.81 5.84
CA GLN A 10 28.25 7.91 5.65
C GLN A 10 26.97 7.71 6.46
N VAL A 11 26.52 6.46 6.61
CA VAL A 11 25.38 6.12 7.48
C VAL A 11 25.70 6.42 8.94
N LEU A 12 26.89 6.00 9.42
CA LEU A 12 27.32 6.28 10.79
C LEU A 12 27.46 7.78 11.05
N ASP A 13 28.10 8.52 10.12
CA ASP A 13 28.28 9.96 10.22
C ASP A 13 26.92 10.70 10.26
N ALA A 14 25.95 10.23 9.47
CA ALA A 14 24.61 10.80 9.46
C ALA A 14 23.86 10.57 10.78
N LEU A 15 24.00 9.38 11.40
CA LEU A 15 23.39 9.09 12.68
C LEU A 15 24.09 9.84 13.82
N ASP A 16 25.41 9.89 13.82
CA ASP A 16 26.17 10.67 14.82
C ASP A 16 25.78 12.17 14.79
N ALA A 17 25.57 12.71 13.59
CA ALA A 17 25.16 14.09 13.41
C ALA A 17 23.76 14.42 13.98
N VAL A 18 22.93 13.42 14.22
CA VAL A 18 21.61 13.59 14.87
C VAL A 18 21.60 13.04 16.30
N GLY A 19 22.77 12.72 16.87
CA GLY A 19 22.93 12.28 18.25
C GLY A 19 22.67 10.78 18.50
N LEU A 20 22.70 9.97 17.45
CA LEU A 20 22.51 8.51 17.52
C LEU A 20 23.83 7.80 17.14
N ARG A 21 24.75 7.72 18.10
CA ARG A 21 26.10 7.17 17.85
C ARG A 21 26.06 5.66 17.61
N GLY A 22 26.52 5.23 16.41
CA GLY A 22 26.67 3.83 16.05
C GLY A 22 27.96 3.21 16.57
N ASP A 23 27.93 1.92 16.94
CA ASP A 23 29.08 1.16 17.41
C ASP A 23 29.96 0.56 16.28
N GLY A 24 29.67 0.94 15.04
CA GLY A 24 30.37 0.49 13.83
C GLY A 24 29.68 -0.70 13.13
N ARG A 25 28.71 -1.37 13.75
CA ARG A 25 27.96 -2.45 13.13
C ARG A 25 26.78 -1.88 12.31
N VAL A 26 26.91 -1.97 10.98
CA VAL A 26 25.92 -1.52 10.02
C VAL A 26 25.54 -2.68 9.11
N LEU A 27 24.25 -2.94 8.96
CA LEU A 27 23.70 -3.95 8.05
C LEU A 27 22.71 -3.29 7.09
N GLN A 28 22.98 -3.36 5.80
CA GLN A 28 22.01 -2.92 4.80
C GLN A 28 20.86 -3.91 4.73
N LEU A 29 19.63 -3.39 4.82
CA LEU A 29 18.41 -4.18 4.70
C LEU A 29 17.90 -4.16 3.26
N ASN A 30 17.15 -5.21 2.87
CA ASN A 30 16.56 -5.29 1.54
C ASN A 30 15.50 -4.20 1.37
N SER A 31 15.75 -3.29 0.46
CA SER A 31 14.79 -2.28 0.02
C SER A 31 15.21 -1.81 -1.37
N TYR A 32 14.27 -1.82 -2.31
CA TYR A 32 14.50 -1.34 -3.66
C TYR A 32 14.25 0.17 -3.78
N GLU A 33 13.34 0.70 -2.98
CA GLU A 33 12.92 2.09 -3.07
C GLU A 33 13.87 3.03 -2.31
N ASN A 34 14.07 2.75 -1.05
CA ASN A 34 14.91 3.55 -0.17
C ASN A 34 16.23 2.81 0.13
N ARG A 35 17.22 3.50 0.69
CA ARG A 35 18.36 2.83 1.30
C ARG A 35 18.10 2.69 2.79
N VAL A 36 18.02 1.46 3.26
CA VAL A 36 17.62 1.15 4.63
C VAL A 36 18.76 0.39 5.31
N PHE A 37 19.16 0.87 6.48
CA PHE A 37 20.25 0.29 7.25
C PHE A 37 19.84 0.04 8.69
N GLN A 38 20.13 -1.15 9.20
CA GLN A 38 20.13 -1.41 10.62
C GLN A 38 21.49 -1.00 11.19
N VAL A 39 21.47 -0.20 12.25
CA VAL A 39 22.67 0.26 12.95
C VAL A 39 22.55 -0.09 14.42
N PHE A 40 23.61 -0.66 15.01
CA PHE A 40 23.70 -0.89 16.45
C PHE A 40 24.30 0.35 17.10
N LEU A 41 23.72 0.76 18.23
CA LEU A 41 24.13 1.97 18.95
C LEU A 41 25.17 1.64 20.03
N GLU A 42 26.10 2.56 20.29
CA GLU A 42 27.02 2.49 21.44
C GLU A 42 26.24 2.53 22.76
N ASP A 43 25.32 3.52 22.86
CA ASP A 43 24.40 3.68 23.99
C ASP A 43 22.96 3.50 23.51
N ALA A 44 22.15 2.81 24.30
CA ALA A 44 20.75 2.61 23.97
C ALA A 44 20.00 3.96 23.96
N HIS A 45 19.26 4.24 22.88
CA HIS A 45 18.39 5.38 22.78
C HIS A 45 16.93 4.96 23.00
N GLU A 46 16.25 5.60 23.97
CA GLU A 46 14.88 5.23 24.38
C GLU A 46 14.69 3.72 24.65
N GLY A 47 15.73 3.04 25.18
CA GLY A 47 15.72 1.61 25.45
C GLY A 47 16.05 0.72 24.24
N HIS A 48 16.31 1.29 23.07
CA HIS A 48 16.67 0.56 21.86
C HIS A 48 18.19 0.53 21.64
N SER A 49 18.78 -0.66 21.59
CA SER A 49 20.21 -0.88 21.29
C SER A 49 20.50 -0.93 19.78
N ALA A 50 19.48 -0.95 18.95
CA ALA A 50 19.59 -0.91 17.49
C ALA A 50 18.45 -0.11 16.87
N VAL A 51 18.77 0.61 15.80
CA VAL A 51 17.84 1.45 15.05
C VAL A 51 17.86 1.08 13.57
N VAL A 52 16.85 1.52 12.84
CA VAL A 52 16.76 1.43 11.39
C VAL A 52 16.77 2.85 10.83
N ALA A 53 17.79 3.17 10.04
CA ALA A 53 17.91 4.43 9.31
C ALA A 53 17.39 4.25 7.89
N LYS A 54 16.37 5.01 7.50
CA LYS A 54 15.79 5.06 6.16
C LYS A 54 16.25 6.34 5.46
N PHE A 55 17.04 6.19 4.41
CA PHE A 55 17.44 7.28 3.52
C PHE A 55 16.49 7.29 2.33
N TYR A 56 15.76 8.38 2.18
CA TYR A 56 14.71 8.52 1.17
C TYR A 56 15.28 8.72 -0.23
N ARG A 57 14.72 8.03 -1.22
CA ARG A 57 15.08 8.22 -2.63
C ARG A 57 14.83 9.67 -3.05
N PRO A 58 15.84 10.34 -3.64
CA PRO A 58 15.66 11.70 -4.15
C PRO A 58 14.54 11.78 -5.19
N GLY A 59 13.69 12.80 -5.07
CA GLY A 59 12.64 13.08 -6.04
C GLY A 59 11.36 12.25 -5.90
N ARG A 60 11.33 11.22 -5.05
CA ARG A 60 10.10 10.44 -4.82
C ARG A 60 9.08 11.21 -4.01
N TRP A 61 9.45 11.67 -2.85
CA TRP A 61 8.58 12.40 -1.92
C TRP A 61 9.14 13.78 -1.58
N SER A 62 8.28 14.76 -1.41
CA SER A 62 8.65 16.06 -0.80
C SER A 62 8.79 15.91 0.71
N ASP A 63 9.42 16.92 1.37
CA ASP A 63 9.54 16.94 2.83
C ASP A 63 8.17 16.94 3.50
N ALA A 64 7.20 17.68 2.95
CA ALA A 64 5.83 17.71 3.46
C ALA A 64 5.16 16.33 3.41
N GLN A 65 5.36 15.57 2.34
CA GLN A 65 4.82 14.22 2.20
C GLN A 65 5.47 13.23 3.18
N ILE A 66 6.79 13.32 3.41
CA ILE A 66 7.48 12.47 4.39
C ILE A 66 7.02 12.82 5.81
N LEU A 67 6.94 14.10 6.14
CA LEU A 67 6.49 14.53 7.47
C LEU A 67 5.03 14.21 7.75
N GLU A 68 4.19 14.18 6.74
CA GLU A 68 2.79 13.76 6.87
C GLU A 68 2.67 12.25 7.13
N GLU A 69 3.51 11.41 6.50
CA GLU A 69 3.63 9.99 6.83
C GLU A 69 4.12 9.79 8.26
N HIS A 70 5.21 10.51 8.66
CA HIS A 70 5.73 10.47 10.02
C HIS A 70 4.68 10.88 11.06
N SER A 71 3.93 11.94 10.79
CA SER A 71 2.83 12.38 11.66
C SER A 71 1.75 11.31 11.81
N PHE A 72 1.41 10.62 10.71
CA PHE A 72 0.44 9.53 10.76
C PHE A 72 0.97 8.34 11.57
N ALA A 73 2.23 7.95 11.40
CA ALA A 73 2.86 6.90 12.19
C ALA A 73 2.86 7.24 13.70
N LEU A 74 3.17 8.48 14.06
CA LEU A 74 3.13 8.96 15.45
C LEU A 74 1.71 8.97 16.03
N GLU A 75 0.70 9.37 15.24
CA GLU A 75 -0.71 9.29 15.65
C GLU A 75 -1.18 7.85 15.89
N LEU A 76 -0.74 6.93 15.03
CA LEU A 76 -1.02 5.50 15.19
C LEU A 76 -0.40 4.96 16.48
N ALA A 77 0.87 5.27 16.72
CA ALA A 77 1.57 4.84 17.93
C ALA A 77 0.94 5.45 19.19
N ALA A 78 0.56 6.73 19.18
CA ALA A 78 -0.15 7.38 20.27
C ALA A 78 -1.54 6.78 20.57
N ALA A 79 -2.17 6.18 19.55
CA ALA A 79 -3.40 5.41 19.66
C ALA A 79 -3.15 3.92 19.98
N GLU A 80 -1.93 3.56 20.38
CA GLU A 80 -1.50 2.19 20.69
C GLU A 80 -1.72 1.19 19.54
N VAL A 81 -1.75 1.66 18.29
CA VAL A 81 -1.72 0.79 17.12
C VAL A 81 -0.29 0.26 16.95
N PRO A 82 -0.07 -1.05 16.83
CA PRO A 82 1.27 -1.64 16.73
C PRO A 82 1.97 -1.31 15.40
N VAL A 83 2.54 -0.13 15.30
CA VAL A 83 3.37 0.35 14.19
C VAL A 83 4.76 0.71 14.70
N VAL A 84 5.71 0.89 13.80
CA VAL A 84 7.05 1.35 14.15
C VAL A 84 7.19 2.82 13.71
N PRO A 85 6.94 3.78 14.62
CA PRO A 85 7.02 5.20 14.28
C PRO A 85 8.46 5.66 14.15
N PRO A 86 8.70 6.81 13.48
CA PRO A 86 10.00 7.46 13.52
C PRO A 86 10.33 7.95 14.92
N LEU A 87 11.62 7.88 15.28
CA LEU A 87 12.15 8.44 16.51
C LEU A 87 12.24 9.97 16.41
N VAL A 88 12.09 10.63 17.55
CA VAL A 88 12.40 12.04 17.66
C VAL A 88 13.92 12.20 17.66
N LEU A 89 14.45 12.97 16.72
CA LEU A 89 15.89 13.16 16.58
C LEU A 89 16.38 14.18 17.61
N PRO A 90 17.33 13.80 18.51
CA PRO A 90 17.63 14.59 19.69
C PRO A 90 18.55 15.80 19.43
N LEU A 91 19.33 15.78 18.36
CA LEU A 91 20.41 16.74 18.09
C LEU A 91 20.54 16.97 16.59
N ALA A 92 21.09 18.13 16.22
CA ALA A 92 21.61 18.40 14.88
C ALA A 92 22.98 19.08 14.99
N THR A 93 23.99 18.50 14.37
CA THR A 93 25.29 19.17 14.20
C THR A 93 25.24 20.21 13.07
N PRO A 94 26.20 21.17 13.00
CA PRO A 94 26.26 22.11 11.90
C PRO A 94 26.25 21.41 10.52
N GLY A 95 25.36 21.84 9.62
CA GLY A 95 25.18 21.23 8.29
C GLY A 95 24.05 20.20 8.18
N VAL A 96 23.41 19.84 9.30
CA VAL A 96 22.19 19.01 9.31
C VAL A 96 21.01 19.85 9.80
N GLN A 97 19.92 19.81 9.04
CA GLN A 97 18.65 20.44 9.40
C GLN A 97 17.66 19.36 9.85
N LEU A 98 17.02 19.59 10.99
CA LEU A 98 15.90 18.76 11.46
C LEU A 98 14.57 19.38 11.06
N LEU A 99 13.64 18.56 10.59
CA LEU A 99 12.32 18.95 10.14
C LEU A 99 11.25 18.18 10.90
N GLY A 100 10.06 18.79 11.01
CA GLY A 100 8.90 18.23 11.72
C GLY A 100 8.74 18.77 13.14
N THR A 101 7.55 18.53 13.71
CA THR A 101 7.21 18.85 15.10
C THR A 101 6.41 17.68 15.67
N PRO A 102 7.06 16.79 16.43
CA PRO A 102 8.48 16.76 16.79
C PRO A 102 9.42 16.51 15.59
N PRO A 103 10.72 16.83 15.69
CA PRO A 103 11.67 16.65 14.61
C PRO A 103 11.96 15.14 14.37
N THR A 104 11.57 14.62 13.22
CA THR A 104 11.68 13.20 12.85
C THR A 104 12.36 12.99 11.51
N LEU A 105 12.58 14.04 10.74
CA LEU A 105 13.25 14.01 9.44
C LEU A 105 14.53 14.85 9.51
N ALA A 106 15.65 14.28 9.13
CA ALA A 106 16.91 14.97 8.97
C ALA A 106 17.24 15.21 7.50
N CYS A 107 17.79 16.40 7.20
CA CYS A 107 18.33 16.77 5.91
C CYS A 107 19.81 17.13 6.10
N GLY A 108 20.70 16.29 5.61
CA GLY A 108 22.15 16.45 5.73
C GLY A 108 22.91 15.50 4.83
N PHE A 109 24.19 15.75 4.58
CA PHE A 109 25.06 14.91 3.74
C PHE A 109 24.51 14.66 2.31
N GLY A 110 23.66 15.56 1.82
CA GLY A 110 22.99 15.42 0.52
C GLY A 110 21.79 14.45 0.51
N HIS A 111 21.35 14.01 1.69
CA HIS A 111 20.25 13.06 1.86
C HIS A 111 19.18 13.56 2.82
N ARG A 112 17.97 13.01 2.68
CA ARG A 112 16.89 13.05 3.66
C ARG A 112 16.81 11.69 4.31
N TYR A 113 16.73 11.65 5.65
CA TYR A 113 16.66 10.39 6.38
C TYR A 113 15.85 10.51 7.67
N GLY A 114 15.16 9.44 7.99
CA GLY A 114 14.46 9.25 9.25
C GLY A 114 15.03 8.02 9.95
N VAL A 115 14.83 7.93 11.25
CA VAL A 115 15.31 6.82 12.08
C VAL A 115 14.14 6.25 12.87
N SER A 116 14.04 4.93 12.95
CA SER A 116 13.04 4.23 13.76
C SER A 116 13.71 3.15 14.63
N ALA A 117 13.01 2.72 15.67
CA ALA A 117 13.45 1.58 16.45
C ALA A 117 13.50 0.32 15.58
N ARG A 118 14.52 -0.55 15.81
CA ARG A 118 14.54 -1.87 15.19
C ARG A 118 13.43 -2.74 15.76
N CYS A 119 12.48 -3.14 14.94
CA CYS A 119 11.48 -4.15 15.26
C CYS A 119 11.83 -5.47 14.58
N ALA A 120 11.79 -6.57 15.31
CA ALA A 120 11.96 -7.92 14.77
C ALA A 120 10.64 -8.67 14.89
N GLY A 121 10.33 -9.50 13.92
CA GLY A 121 9.18 -10.38 13.91
C GLY A 121 9.31 -11.43 12.81
N ARG A 122 8.37 -12.37 12.76
CA ARG A 122 8.22 -13.34 11.67
C ARG A 122 7.04 -12.95 10.79
N GLU A 123 6.94 -13.51 9.62
CA GLU A 123 5.77 -13.38 8.77
C GLU A 123 4.55 -14.07 9.44
N PRO A 124 3.32 -13.52 9.33
CA PRO A 124 2.11 -14.15 9.86
C PRO A 124 1.70 -15.39 9.02
N GLU A 125 1.06 -16.34 9.68
CA GLU A 125 0.48 -17.53 9.06
C GLU A 125 -1.00 -17.25 8.73
N LEU A 126 -1.30 -17.07 7.44
CA LEU A 126 -2.66 -16.72 6.98
C LEU A 126 -3.65 -17.89 7.00
N GLU A 127 -3.16 -19.11 7.12
CA GLU A 127 -3.97 -20.32 7.26
C GLU A 127 -4.66 -20.38 8.65
N ASP A 128 -4.12 -19.64 9.64
CA ASP A 128 -4.73 -19.55 10.97
C ASP A 128 -5.83 -18.47 10.99
N PRO A 129 -7.12 -18.86 11.16
CA PRO A 129 -8.22 -17.89 11.27
C PRO A 129 -8.07 -16.93 12.47
N ALA A 130 -7.37 -17.34 13.53
CA ALA A 130 -7.12 -16.45 14.68
C ALA A 130 -6.14 -15.35 14.30
N ALA A 131 -5.09 -15.65 13.53
CA ALA A 131 -4.15 -14.68 13.00
C ALA A 131 -4.85 -13.69 12.05
N LEU A 132 -5.70 -14.18 11.14
CA LEU A 132 -6.51 -13.34 10.26
C LEU A 132 -7.42 -12.37 11.03
N ARG A 133 -8.12 -12.85 12.08
CA ARG A 133 -8.95 -11.96 12.93
C ARG A 133 -8.11 -10.90 13.63
N GLN A 134 -6.90 -11.25 14.09
CA GLN A 134 -6.00 -10.30 14.73
C GLN A 134 -5.49 -9.24 13.74
N LEU A 135 -5.15 -9.66 12.50
CA LEU A 135 -4.82 -8.73 11.41
C LEU A 135 -5.99 -7.79 11.12
N GLY A 136 -7.21 -8.33 11.04
CA GLY A 136 -8.41 -7.54 10.87
C GLY A 136 -8.60 -6.50 11.98
N ARG A 137 -8.42 -6.88 13.25
CA ARG A 137 -8.45 -5.94 14.38
C ARG A 137 -7.41 -4.84 14.25
N PHE A 138 -6.19 -5.23 13.88
CA PHE A 138 -5.10 -4.29 13.68
C PHE A 138 -5.44 -3.26 12.59
N ILE A 139 -5.84 -3.71 11.39
CA ILE A 139 -6.22 -2.82 10.29
C ILE A 139 -7.42 -1.95 10.68
N GLY A 140 -8.41 -2.52 11.39
CA GLY A 140 -9.55 -1.75 11.91
C GLY A 140 -9.13 -0.61 12.85
N ARG A 141 -8.15 -0.84 13.74
CA ARG A 141 -7.59 0.21 14.62
C ARG A 141 -6.83 1.27 13.81
N LEU A 142 -5.99 0.85 12.85
CA LEU A 142 -5.28 1.76 11.95
C LEU A 142 -6.26 2.66 11.20
N HIS A 143 -7.30 2.08 10.62
CA HIS A 143 -8.32 2.81 9.87
C HIS A 143 -9.20 3.70 10.78
N ALA A 144 -9.45 3.31 12.03
CA ALA A 144 -10.13 4.17 12.99
C ALA A 144 -9.35 5.48 13.26
N VAL A 145 -8.02 5.41 13.27
CA VAL A 145 -7.16 6.62 13.30
C VAL A 145 -7.17 7.32 11.94
N GLY A 146 -7.07 6.56 10.85
CA GLY A 146 -7.05 7.07 9.49
C GLY A 146 -8.26 7.93 9.11
N ARG A 147 -9.44 7.61 9.67
CA ARG A 147 -10.70 8.36 9.44
C ARG A 147 -10.76 9.75 10.09
N LYS A 148 -9.89 10.05 11.06
CA LYS A 148 -10.00 11.29 11.86
C LYS A 148 -9.75 12.54 11.02
N ARG A 149 -8.91 12.45 10.01
CA ARG A 149 -8.61 13.53 9.04
C ARG A 149 -8.06 12.94 7.74
N PRO A 150 -8.17 13.62 6.59
CA PRO A 150 -7.51 13.19 5.35
C PRO A 150 -6.01 13.50 5.37
N PHE A 151 -5.28 12.94 4.41
CA PHE A 151 -3.98 13.43 4.00
C PHE A 151 -4.12 14.69 3.15
N GLU A 152 -3.20 15.64 3.32
CA GLU A 152 -3.15 16.90 2.55
C GLU A 152 -2.10 16.85 1.44
N HIS A 153 -0.98 16.16 1.67
CA HIS A 153 0.17 16.11 0.78
C HIS A 153 0.40 14.74 0.16
N ARG A 154 0.02 13.67 0.86
CA ARG A 154 0.17 12.28 0.39
C ARG A 154 -0.79 12.00 -0.76
N HIS A 155 -0.45 10.96 -1.53
CA HIS A 155 -1.23 10.54 -2.68
C HIS A 155 -2.69 10.21 -2.30
N HIS A 156 -3.63 10.70 -3.10
CA HIS A 156 -5.04 10.29 -3.06
C HIS A 156 -5.29 9.35 -4.23
N LEU A 157 -5.67 8.12 -3.94
CA LEU A 157 -5.92 7.11 -4.96
C LEU A 157 -7.00 7.61 -5.94
N ASN A 158 -6.60 7.73 -7.19
CA ASN A 158 -7.47 8.12 -8.28
C ASN A 158 -7.29 7.13 -9.44
N PRO A 159 -8.20 6.17 -9.64
CA PRO A 159 -8.01 5.09 -10.60
C PRO A 159 -7.79 5.58 -12.03
N ARG A 160 -8.47 6.67 -12.44
CA ARG A 160 -8.32 7.26 -13.77
C ARG A 160 -6.95 7.89 -13.96
N ALA A 161 -6.56 8.76 -13.03
CA ALA A 161 -5.28 9.46 -13.12
C ALA A 161 -4.09 8.50 -12.94
N ASP A 162 -4.17 7.58 -11.98
CA ASP A 162 -3.11 6.62 -11.67
C ASP A 162 -2.90 5.62 -12.81
N GLY A 163 -3.98 5.09 -13.37
CA GLY A 163 -3.93 4.18 -14.51
C GLY A 163 -3.39 4.87 -15.77
N GLN A 164 -3.86 6.08 -16.07
CA GLN A 164 -3.39 6.85 -17.20
C GLN A 164 -1.92 7.25 -17.07
N ARG A 165 -1.48 7.64 -15.88
CA ARG A 165 -0.06 7.96 -15.61
C ARG A 165 0.82 6.74 -15.86
N ALA A 166 0.44 5.56 -15.36
CA ALA A 166 1.21 4.33 -15.57
C ALA A 166 1.30 3.99 -17.06
N LEU A 167 0.18 4.04 -17.78
CA LEU A 167 0.12 3.79 -19.22
C LEU A 167 1.04 4.74 -20.01
N THR A 168 0.91 6.04 -19.77
CA THR A 168 1.71 7.07 -20.46
C THR A 168 3.21 6.86 -20.22
N LEU A 169 3.61 6.62 -18.97
CA LEU A 169 5.01 6.41 -18.61
C LEU A 169 5.62 5.19 -19.33
N LEU A 170 4.88 4.08 -19.41
CA LEU A 170 5.34 2.86 -20.06
C LEU A 170 5.47 3.01 -21.59
N LEU A 171 4.57 3.77 -22.21
CA LEU A 171 4.60 4.05 -23.65
C LEU A 171 5.71 5.04 -24.01
N ASP A 172 5.77 6.17 -23.31
CA ASP A 172 6.75 7.24 -23.58
C ASP A 172 8.18 6.79 -23.27
N GLY A 173 8.35 5.93 -22.28
CA GLY A 173 9.64 5.34 -21.92
C GLY A 173 10.15 4.29 -22.91
N GLY A 174 9.34 3.85 -23.86
CA GLY A 174 9.73 2.85 -24.88
C GLY A 174 9.98 1.46 -24.30
N PHE A 175 9.41 1.14 -23.13
CA PHE A 175 9.62 -0.14 -22.46
C PHE A 175 8.82 -1.29 -23.08
N VAL A 176 7.74 -0.98 -23.79
CA VAL A 176 6.90 -1.98 -24.48
C VAL A 176 7.40 -2.11 -25.91
N PRO A 177 7.94 -3.29 -26.30
CA PRO A 177 8.46 -3.50 -27.68
C PRO A 177 7.34 -3.32 -28.72
N ASP A 178 7.72 -2.86 -29.92
CA ASP A 178 6.76 -2.52 -30.97
C ASP A 178 5.87 -3.70 -31.40
N THR A 179 6.39 -4.93 -31.29
CA THR A 179 5.67 -6.17 -31.64
C THR A 179 4.57 -6.51 -30.63
N GLU A 180 4.77 -6.24 -29.35
CA GLU A 180 3.81 -6.53 -28.28
C GLU A 180 2.87 -5.34 -28.00
N ARG A 181 3.31 -4.12 -28.35
CA ARG A 181 2.61 -2.88 -28.03
C ARG A 181 1.13 -2.84 -28.43
N PRO A 182 0.71 -3.26 -29.66
CA PRO A 182 -0.69 -3.17 -30.05
C PRO A 182 -1.61 -4.02 -29.16
N ALA A 183 -1.22 -5.26 -28.89
CA ALA A 183 -2.01 -6.19 -28.08
C ALA A 183 -2.04 -5.77 -26.62
N TRP A 184 -0.90 -5.33 -26.08
CA TRP A 184 -0.77 -4.86 -24.71
C TRP A 184 -1.56 -3.57 -24.48
N LEU A 185 -1.44 -2.58 -25.38
CA LEU A 185 -2.17 -1.31 -25.27
C LEU A 185 -3.68 -1.55 -25.28
N GLN A 186 -4.17 -2.36 -26.19
CA GLN A 186 -5.59 -2.72 -26.25
C GLN A 186 -6.08 -3.35 -24.94
N ALA A 187 -5.35 -4.33 -24.39
CA ALA A 187 -5.69 -4.98 -23.12
C ALA A 187 -5.65 -3.97 -21.95
N CYS A 188 -4.65 -3.08 -21.92
CA CYS A 188 -4.50 -2.05 -20.90
C CYS A 188 -5.67 -1.05 -20.92
N GLU A 189 -6.06 -0.53 -22.08
CA GLU A 189 -7.18 0.40 -22.22
C GLU A 189 -8.52 -0.24 -21.82
N GLN A 190 -8.74 -1.50 -22.21
CA GLN A 190 -9.94 -2.26 -21.80
C GLN A 190 -9.95 -2.51 -20.28
N ALA A 191 -8.81 -2.89 -19.69
CA ALA A 191 -8.69 -3.10 -18.25
C ALA A 191 -8.94 -1.80 -17.47
N LEU A 192 -8.36 -0.68 -17.90
CA LEU A 192 -8.59 0.63 -17.27
C LEU A 192 -10.05 1.09 -17.41
N THR A 193 -10.70 0.77 -18.53
CA THR A 193 -12.14 1.03 -18.70
C THR A 193 -12.96 0.24 -17.69
N ALA A 194 -12.69 -1.05 -17.52
CA ALA A 194 -13.36 -1.89 -16.53
C ALA A 194 -13.10 -1.43 -15.08
N VAL A 195 -11.85 -1.08 -14.76
CA VAL A 195 -11.47 -0.50 -13.46
C VAL A 195 -12.30 0.75 -13.16
N ASN A 196 -12.33 1.71 -14.09
CA ASN A 196 -13.05 2.96 -13.90
C ASN A 196 -14.55 2.74 -13.71
N ALA A 197 -15.15 1.83 -14.49
CA ALA A 197 -16.56 1.49 -14.36
C ALA A 197 -16.89 0.89 -12.98
N ALA A 198 -16.02 0.02 -12.46
CA ALA A 198 -16.20 -0.56 -11.11
C ALA A 198 -16.11 0.50 -10.00
N PHE A 199 -15.14 1.42 -10.10
CA PHE A 199 -15.04 2.53 -9.14
C PHE A 199 -16.22 3.50 -9.23
N ASP A 200 -16.74 3.77 -10.43
CA ASP A 200 -17.94 4.59 -10.60
C ASP A 200 -19.18 3.91 -9.99
N ALA A 201 -19.32 2.60 -10.17
CA ALA A 201 -20.43 1.82 -9.59
C ALA A 201 -20.39 1.76 -8.05
N ALA A 202 -19.19 1.81 -7.44
CA ALA A 202 -19.02 1.79 -5.99
C ALA A 202 -19.30 3.15 -5.32
N GLN A 203 -19.61 4.21 -6.08
CA GLN A 203 -19.89 5.54 -5.51
C GLN A 203 -21.23 5.60 -4.75
N PRO A 204 -21.34 6.44 -3.70
CA PRO A 204 -20.30 7.25 -3.06
C PRO A 204 -19.31 6.39 -2.27
N LEU A 205 -18.00 6.65 -2.44
CA LEU A 205 -16.93 5.90 -1.82
C LEU A 205 -16.27 6.70 -0.70
N THR A 206 -16.32 6.18 0.52
CA THR A 206 -15.59 6.76 1.65
C THR A 206 -14.12 6.39 1.57
N THR A 207 -13.25 7.39 1.64
CA THR A 207 -11.79 7.23 1.69
C THR A 207 -11.24 7.64 3.04
N LEU A 208 -10.10 7.06 3.42
CA LEU A 208 -9.40 7.34 4.66
C LEU A 208 -7.88 7.22 4.46
N ARG A 209 -7.10 7.63 5.45
CA ARG A 209 -5.66 7.40 5.44
C ARG A 209 -5.38 5.92 5.66
N LEU A 210 -4.60 5.35 4.78
CA LEU A 210 -4.26 3.94 4.69
C LEU A 210 -2.76 3.72 4.86
N HIS A 211 -2.38 2.46 5.14
CA HIS A 211 -1.01 1.99 4.94
C HIS A 211 -0.62 2.08 3.45
N GLY A 212 -1.52 1.70 2.56
CA GLY A 212 -1.41 1.80 1.10
C GLY A 212 -0.70 0.64 0.42
N ASP A 213 0.25 -0.02 1.09
CA ASP A 213 0.97 -1.22 0.62
C ASP A 213 0.99 -2.32 1.71
N CYS A 214 -0.19 -2.64 2.27
CA CYS A 214 -0.34 -3.57 3.38
C CYS A 214 -0.30 -5.02 2.89
N HIS A 215 0.89 -5.52 2.57
CA HIS A 215 1.14 -6.93 2.23
C HIS A 215 1.91 -7.63 3.37
N LEU A 216 2.00 -8.97 3.31
CA LEU A 216 2.60 -9.78 4.37
C LEU A 216 4.04 -9.39 4.71
N GLY A 217 4.85 -9.03 3.74
CA GLY A 217 6.22 -8.57 3.95
C GLY A 217 6.34 -7.30 4.79
N ASN A 218 5.25 -6.52 4.94
CA ASN A 218 5.18 -5.34 5.79
C ASN A 218 4.50 -5.63 7.15
N VAL A 219 4.17 -6.89 7.43
CA VAL A 219 3.57 -7.32 8.71
C VAL A 219 4.55 -8.20 9.47
N LEU A 220 5.01 -7.73 10.62
CA LEU A 220 5.86 -8.47 11.53
C LEU A 220 5.00 -9.07 12.64
N TRP A 221 4.98 -10.42 12.76
CA TRP A 221 4.32 -11.10 13.85
C TRP A 221 5.25 -11.24 15.05
N ARG A 222 4.89 -10.60 16.13
CA ARG A 222 5.70 -10.59 17.36
C ARG A 222 4.80 -10.69 18.58
N ASP A 223 5.20 -11.49 19.56
CA ASP A 223 4.51 -11.65 20.85
C ASP A 223 3.01 -11.96 20.71
N GLY A 224 2.66 -12.74 19.67
CA GLY A 224 1.27 -13.11 19.35
C GLY A 224 0.43 -12.02 18.67
N ALA A 225 1.02 -10.91 18.24
CA ALA A 225 0.33 -9.78 17.63
C ALA A 225 1.03 -9.25 16.36
N PRO A 226 0.27 -8.69 15.40
CA PRO A 226 0.86 -8.03 14.24
C PRO A 226 1.44 -6.67 14.62
N HIS A 227 2.60 -6.35 14.03
CA HIS A 227 3.20 -5.03 13.98
C HIS A 227 3.40 -4.68 12.51
N VAL A 228 3.05 -3.50 12.09
CA VAL A 228 3.23 -3.08 10.70
C VAL A 228 4.36 -2.08 10.60
N VAL A 229 5.15 -2.26 9.54
CA VAL A 229 6.28 -1.42 9.17
C VAL A 229 6.06 -0.82 7.79
N ASP A 230 6.86 0.18 7.46
CA ASP A 230 6.96 0.78 6.13
C ASP A 230 5.68 1.46 5.62
N LEU A 231 5.32 2.56 6.28
CA LEU A 231 4.25 3.47 5.84
C LEU A 231 4.64 4.36 4.64
N ASP A 232 5.74 4.02 3.94
CA ASP A 232 6.29 4.83 2.84
C ASP A 232 5.31 5.03 1.67
N ASP A 233 4.35 4.12 1.50
CA ASP A 233 3.28 4.20 0.51
C ASP A 233 1.92 4.61 1.11
N ALA A 234 1.92 5.15 2.36
CA ALA A 234 0.69 5.62 2.98
C ALA A 234 -0.03 6.62 2.09
N MET A 235 -1.34 6.41 1.90
CA MET A 235 -2.15 7.16 0.96
C MET A 235 -3.59 7.35 1.45
N GLN A 236 -4.33 8.22 0.77
CA GLN A 236 -5.78 8.35 0.92
C GLN A 236 -6.47 7.40 -0.05
N GLY A 237 -7.37 6.51 0.44
CA GLY A 237 -8.05 5.56 -0.42
C GLY A 237 -9.16 4.77 0.28
N PRO A 238 -9.81 3.83 -0.42
CA PRO A 238 -10.83 2.95 0.15
C PRO A 238 -10.21 1.91 1.09
N ALA A 239 -10.92 1.57 2.17
CA ALA A 239 -10.44 0.65 3.21
C ALA A 239 -9.98 -0.71 2.66
N VAL A 240 -10.62 -1.21 1.62
CA VAL A 240 -10.30 -2.49 1.00
C VAL A 240 -8.86 -2.54 0.45
N GLN A 241 -8.22 -1.39 0.16
CA GLN A 241 -6.84 -1.32 -0.31
C GLN A 241 -5.86 -2.00 0.65
N ASP A 242 -6.05 -1.86 1.96
CA ASP A 242 -5.18 -2.48 2.97
C ASP A 242 -5.60 -3.92 3.33
N LEU A 243 -6.72 -4.41 2.81
CA LEU A 243 -7.26 -5.73 3.15
C LEU A 243 -6.98 -6.78 2.07
N TRP A 244 -7.10 -6.41 0.78
CA TRP A 244 -7.05 -7.38 -0.29
C TRP A 244 -5.65 -8.01 -0.49
N MET A 245 -4.58 -7.32 -0.13
CA MET A 245 -3.22 -7.86 -0.25
C MET A 245 -2.85 -8.85 0.85
N LEU A 246 -3.70 -9.00 1.85
CA LEU A 246 -3.57 -9.96 2.95
C LEU A 246 -4.29 -11.29 2.68
N VAL A 247 -4.96 -11.42 1.55
CA VAL A 247 -5.69 -12.65 1.18
C VAL A 247 -5.10 -13.27 -0.08
N SER A 248 -5.12 -14.60 -0.15
CA SER A 248 -4.51 -15.37 -1.23
C SER A 248 -5.23 -16.68 -1.49
N GLY A 249 -4.97 -17.30 -2.65
CA GLY A 249 -5.59 -18.53 -3.06
C GLY A 249 -6.63 -18.33 -4.16
N ASP A 250 -7.54 -19.29 -4.31
CA ASP A 250 -8.67 -19.17 -5.23
C ASP A 250 -9.74 -18.20 -4.70
N HIS A 251 -10.70 -17.86 -5.54
CA HIS A 251 -11.75 -16.89 -5.21
C HIS A 251 -12.54 -17.26 -3.93
N ALA A 252 -12.85 -18.54 -3.72
CA ALA A 252 -13.60 -18.99 -2.55
C ALA A 252 -12.77 -18.87 -1.26
N THR A 253 -11.48 -19.24 -1.33
CA THR A 253 -10.53 -19.12 -0.23
C THR A 253 -10.30 -17.65 0.13
N MET A 254 -10.07 -16.80 -0.88
CA MET A 254 -9.91 -15.35 -0.64
C MET A 254 -11.15 -14.72 -0.01
N ALA A 255 -12.35 -15.09 -0.46
CA ALA A 255 -13.59 -14.60 0.11
C ALA A 255 -13.76 -15.02 1.58
N GLN A 256 -13.41 -16.25 1.93
CA GLN A 256 -13.44 -16.75 3.30
C GLN A 256 -12.41 -16.04 4.19
N GLN A 257 -11.18 -15.89 3.72
CA GLN A 257 -10.12 -15.15 4.43
C GLN A 257 -10.53 -13.70 4.67
N LEU A 258 -11.07 -13.02 3.65
CA LEU A 258 -11.55 -11.65 3.78
C LEU A 258 -12.69 -11.53 4.80
N ASN A 259 -13.64 -12.47 4.81
CA ASN A 259 -14.69 -12.49 5.82
C ASN A 259 -14.12 -12.61 7.23
N THR A 260 -13.12 -13.49 7.42
CA THR A 260 -12.45 -13.66 8.71
C THR A 260 -11.67 -12.40 9.13
N LEU A 261 -11.00 -11.72 8.20
CA LEU A 261 -10.39 -10.41 8.44
C LEU A 261 -11.43 -9.37 8.87
N LEU A 262 -12.56 -9.33 8.17
CA LEU A 262 -13.66 -8.38 8.45
C LEU A 262 -14.37 -8.63 9.76
N GLU A 263 -14.41 -9.87 10.29
CA GLU A 263 -14.85 -10.15 11.65
C GLU A 263 -14.01 -9.41 12.71
N GLY A 264 -12.69 -9.37 12.51
CA GLY A 264 -11.79 -8.61 13.36
C GLY A 264 -11.89 -7.10 13.15
N TYR A 265 -11.89 -6.68 11.89
CA TYR A 265 -11.98 -5.28 11.46
C TYR A 265 -13.23 -4.59 12.00
N GLY A 266 -14.39 -5.27 11.95
CA GLY A 266 -15.68 -4.75 12.36
C GLY A 266 -15.78 -4.40 13.84
N GLN A 267 -14.82 -4.82 14.66
CA GLN A 267 -14.76 -4.43 16.08
C GLN A 267 -14.33 -2.97 16.27
N PHE A 268 -13.68 -2.36 15.28
CA PHE A 268 -13.13 -1.00 15.35
C PHE A 268 -13.67 -0.08 14.28
N CYS A 269 -13.98 -0.61 13.10
CA CYS A 269 -14.43 0.14 11.95
C CYS A 269 -15.56 -0.59 11.22
N ALA A 270 -16.61 0.11 10.83
CA ALA A 270 -17.58 -0.43 9.88
C ALA A 270 -16.92 -0.52 8.49
N PHE A 271 -17.09 -1.64 7.82
CA PHE A 271 -16.68 -1.85 6.45
C PHE A 271 -17.86 -1.64 5.50
N ASP A 272 -17.60 -1.00 4.38
CA ASP A 272 -18.59 -0.86 3.31
C ASP A 272 -18.42 -2.02 2.32
N ASP A 273 -19.34 -2.97 2.34
CA ASP A 273 -19.30 -4.20 1.54
C ASP A 273 -19.23 -3.93 0.02
N ARG A 274 -19.67 -2.76 -0.46
CA ARG A 274 -19.52 -2.36 -1.87
C ARG A 274 -18.06 -2.29 -2.30
N GLN A 275 -17.13 -2.06 -1.35
CA GLN A 275 -15.70 -2.02 -1.63
C GLN A 275 -15.10 -3.39 -1.99
N ARG A 276 -15.81 -4.50 -1.72
CA ARG A 276 -15.35 -5.84 -2.18
C ARG A 276 -15.21 -5.91 -3.69
N ALA A 277 -16.10 -5.25 -4.42
CA ALA A 277 -16.04 -5.16 -5.87
C ALA A 277 -14.82 -4.40 -6.40
N LEU A 278 -14.09 -3.69 -5.53
CA LEU A 278 -12.88 -2.94 -5.90
C LEU A 278 -11.59 -3.78 -5.79
N ILE A 279 -11.64 -5.03 -5.31
CA ILE A 279 -10.44 -5.87 -5.14
C ILE A 279 -9.73 -6.09 -6.48
N GLU A 280 -10.43 -6.61 -7.48
CA GLU A 280 -9.83 -6.86 -8.79
C GLU A 280 -9.47 -5.58 -9.56
N PRO A 281 -10.25 -4.50 -9.52
CA PRO A 281 -9.83 -3.18 -9.98
C PRO A 281 -8.54 -2.67 -9.35
N LEU A 282 -8.36 -2.79 -8.03
CA LEU A 282 -7.16 -2.40 -7.31
C LEU A 282 -5.96 -3.28 -7.67
N ARG A 283 -6.16 -4.60 -7.82
CA ARG A 283 -5.15 -5.53 -8.30
C ARG A 283 -4.66 -5.15 -9.70
N THR A 284 -5.58 -4.82 -10.60
CA THR A 284 -5.26 -4.35 -11.97
C THR A 284 -4.42 -3.08 -11.94
N LEU A 285 -4.82 -2.09 -11.14
CA LEU A 285 -4.03 -0.86 -10.97
C LEU A 285 -2.63 -1.14 -10.40
N ARG A 286 -2.52 -2.06 -9.42
CA ARG A 286 -1.23 -2.45 -8.84
C ARG A 286 -0.32 -3.08 -9.88
N MET A 287 -0.82 -3.95 -10.76
CA MET A 287 -0.04 -4.55 -11.85
C MET A 287 0.56 -3.49 -12.77
N LEU A 288 -0.23 -2.52 -13.20
CA LEU A 288 0.23 -1.42 -14.06
C LEU A 288 1.21 -0.49 -13.32
N ARG A 289 0.90 -0.13 -12.08
CA ARG A 289 1.77 0.69 -11.23
C ARG A 289 3.11 0.02 -10.95
N HIS A 290 3.14 -1.30 -10.76
CA HIS A 290 4.38 -2.04 -10.58
C HIS A 290 5.28 -1.96 -11.83
N SER A 291 4.73 -2.13 -13.03
CA SER A 291 5.48 -1.97 -14.28
C SER A 291 5.99 -0.54 -14.46
N ALA A 292 5.15 0.45 -14.15
CA ALA A 292 5.54 1.86 -14.18
C ALA A 292 6.64 2.18 -13.14
N TRP A 293 6.55 1.59 -11.96
CA TRP A 293 7.57 1.71 -10.91
C TRP A 293 8.93 1.14 -11.36
N LEU A 294 8.96 -0.01 -12.05
CA LEU A 294 10.18 -0.56 -12.66
C LEU A 294 10.75 0.40 -13.71
N ALA A 295 9.89 0.94 -14.58
CA ALA A 295 10.27 1.85 -15.63
C ALA A 295 10.87 3.16 -15.11
N GLU A 296 10.24 3.79 -14.12
CA GLU A 296 10.73 5.02 -13.49
C GLU A 296 12.14 4.88 -12.88
N ARG A 297 12.51 3.67 -12.49
CA ARG A 297 13.76 3.37 -11.78
C ARG A 297 14.78 2.62 -12.65
N TRP A 298 14.47 2.41 -13.91
CA TRP A 298 15.27 1.59 -14.80
C TRP A 298 16.70 2.13 -15.04
N SER A 299 16.89 3.43 -14.84
CA SER A 299 18.23 4.06 -14.89
C SER A 299 19.10 3.76 -13.65
N ASP A 300 18.52 3.28 -12.55
CA ASP A 300 19.28 2.80 -11.38
C ASP A 300 19.82 1.40 -11.70
N PRO A 301 21.16 1.17 -11.70
CA PRO A 301 21.77 -0.11 -12.11
C PRO A 301 21.30 -1.32 -11.27
N THR A 302 20.73 -1.08 -10.10
CA THR A 302 20.16 -2.11 -9.24
C THR A 302 18.93 -2.75 -9.88
N PHE A 303 18.11 -1.97 -10.61
CA PHE A 303 16.86 -2.46 -11.20
C PHE A 303 17.07 -3.44 -12.35
N PRO A 304 17.84 -3.14 -13.42
CA PRO A 304 18.10 -4.13 -14.46
C PRO A 304 18.76 -5.40 -13.96
N ARG A 305 19.55 -5.32 -12.89
CA ARG A 305 20.21 -6.49 -12.27
C ARG A 305 19.22 -7.39 -11.55
N ASN A 306 18.26 -6.81 -10.79
CA ASN A 306 17.30 -7.56 -10.00
C ASN A 306 16.02 -7.93 -10.77
N PHE A 307 15.69 -7.18 -11.82
CA PHE A 307 14.49 -7.38 -12.64
C PHE A 307 14.84 -7.59 -14.14
N PRO A 308 15.72 -8.53 -14.48
CA PRO A 308 16.23 -8.70 -15.86
C PRO A 308 15.13 -9.12 -16.84
N PHE A 309 13.96 -9.55 -16.36
CA PHE A 309 12.81 -9.93 -17.17
C PHE A 309 12.03 -8.72 -17.69
N PHE A 310 12.13 -7.55 -17.04
CA PHE A 310 11.37 -6.36 -17.40
C PHE A 310 11.79 -5.83 -18.77
N GLY A 311 10.83 -5.43 -19.59
CA GLY A 311 11.05 -4.95 -20.96
C GLY A 311 11.18 -6.06 -22.01
N THR A 312 11.22 -7.34 -21.59
CA THR A 312 11.25 -8.46 -22.56
C THR A 312 9.87 -8.71 -23.20
N ALA A 313 9.84 -9.26 -24.40
CA ALA A 313 8.60 -9.69 -25.06
C ALA A 313 7.78 -10.67 -24.19
N ALA A 314 8.46 -11.61 -23.52
CA ALA A 314 7.81 -12.57 -22.63
C ALA A 314 7.07 -11.89 -21.48
N TYR A 315 7.67 -10.88 -20.85
CA TYR A 315 7.06 -10.10 -19.79
C TYR A 315 5.77 -9.40 -20.26
N TRP A 316 5.81 -8.72 -21.41
CA TRP A 316 4.65 -7.98 -21.91
C TRP A 316 3.54 -8.88 -22.44
N ASN A 317 3.88 -10.04 -23.02
CA ASN A 317 2.91 -11.07 -23.40
C ASN A 317 2.21 -11.65 -22.17
N GLN A 318 2.96 -11.95 -21.11
CA GLN A 318 2.40 -12.40 -19.84
C GLN A 318 1.48 -11.34 -19.24
N GLN A 319 1.92 -10.07 -19.17
CA GLN A 319 1.11 -8.99 -18.65
C GLN A 319 -0.17 -8.77 -19.46
N THR A 320 -0.10 -8.89 -20.79
CA THR A 320 -1.28 -8.83 -21.68
C THR A 320 -2.30 -9.91 -21.31
N THR A 321 -1.83 -11.13 -21.06
CA THR A 321 -2.69 -12.24 -20.64
C THR A 321 -3.32 -11.95 -19.27
N GLN A 322 -2.52 -11.55 -18.30
CA GLN A 322 -2.99 -11.20 -16.97
C GLN A 322 -4.01 -10.05 -16.98
N LEU A 323 -3.82 -9.03 -17.82
CA LEU A 323 -4.79 -7.93 -17.95
C LEU A 323 -6.14 -8.43 -18.49
N ARG A 324 -6.14 -9.38 -19.44
CA ARG A 324 -7.37 -9.99 -19.95
C ARG A 324 -8.08 -10.82 -18.88
N GLU A 325 -7.33 -11.59 -18.12
CA GLU A 325 -7.85 -12.34 -16.96
C GLU A 325 -8.46 -11.39 -15.91
N GLN A 326 -7.83 -10.24 -15.66
CA GLN A 326 -8.37 -9.22 -14.75
C GLN A 326 -9.67 -8.59 -15.26
N ILE A 327 -9.80 -8.35 -16.57
CA ILE A 327 -11.06 -7.85 -17.15
C ILE A 327 -12.20 -8.85 -16.89
N GLU A 328 -11.93 -10.16 -17.07
CA GLU A 328 -12.90 -11.20 -16.80
C GLU A 328 -13.26 -11.28 -15.31
N ALA A 329 -12.27 -11.21 -14.41
CA ALA A 329 -12.46 -11.23 -12.96
C ALA A 329 -13.30 -10.03 -12.47
N ILE A 330 -13.03 -8.82 -12.98
CA ILE A 330 -13.83 -7.63 -12.68
C ILE A 330 -15.29 -7.82 -13.13
N ALA A 331 -15.50 -8.35 -14.34
CA ALA A 331 -16.83 -8.59 -14.88
C ALA A 331 -17.58 -9.69 -14.11
N GLU A 332 -16.89 -10.70 -13.62
CA GLU A 332 -17.46 -11.78 -12.80
C GLU A 332 -17.91 -11.24 -11.44
N THR A 333 -17.08 -10.48 -10.77
CA THR A 333 -17.42 -9.83 -9.48
C THR A 333 -18.65 -8.95 -9.62
N ALA A 334 -18.74 -8.15 -10.68
CA ALA A 334 -19.91 -7.31 -10.94
C ALA A 334 -21.21 -8.11 -11.14
N ARG A 335 -21.13 -9.32 -11.74
CA ARG A 335 -22.30 -10.21 -11.92
C ARG A 335 -22.74 -10.83 -10.59
N MET A 336 -21.81 -11.17 -9.71
CA MET A 336 -22.12 -11.74 -8.39
C MET A 336 -22.82 -10.72 -7.48
N ASP A 337 -22.43 -9.47 -7.52
CA ASP A 337 -23.07 -8.39 -6.75
C ASP A 337 -24.50 -8.05 -7.25
N ILE A 338 -24.81 -8.32 -8.51
CA ILE A 338 -26.17 -8.21 -9.05
C ILE A 338 -27.06 -9.42 -8.68
N GLY A 339 -26.52 -10.43 -7.97
CA GLY A 339 -27.22 -11.63 -7.51
C GLY A 339 -28.35 -11.34 -6.48
N PRO A 340 -29.06 -12.31 -5.98
CA PRO A 340 -30.49 -12.46 -5.67
C PRO A 340 -31.29 -11.28 -5.13
N ALA A 341 -30.66 -10.22 -4.61
CA ALA A 341 -31.37 -9.01 -4.11
C ALA A 341 -32.02 -8.19 -5.23
N ALA A 342 -31.51 -8.19 -6.45
CA ALA A 342 -32.11 -7.50 -7.59
C ALA A 342 -33.29 -8.28 -8.19
N ARG A 343 -33.29 -9.61 -8.08
CA ARG A 343 -34.42 -10.45 -8.51
C ARG A 343 -35.65 -10.29 -7.61
N LEU A 344 -35.48 -9.91 -6.34
CA LEU A 344 -36.58 -9.64 -5.43
C LEU A 344 -37.25 -8.27 -5.67
N ARG A 345 -36.56 -7.31 -6.30
CA ARG A 345 -37.16 -6.00 -6.65
C ARG A 345 -37.95 -6.02 -7.96
N HIS A 346 -37.61 -6.89 -8.91
CA HIS A 346 -38.37 -7.03 -10.16
C HIS A 346 -39.55 -7.98 -10.06
N GLY A 347 -39.62 -8.82 -9.02
CA GLY A 347 -40.76 -9.70 -8.76
C GLY A 347 -41.90 -9.08 -7.94
N ALA A 348 -41.71 -7.85 -7.41
CA ALA A 348 -42.73 -7.18 -6.60
C ALA A 348 -43.60 -6.20 -7.39
N ASP A 349 -43.29 -5.94 -8.67
CA ASP A 349 -44.00 -4.93 -9.48
C ASP A 349 -44.98 -5.55 -10.53
N GLU A 350 -45.10 -6.90 -10.57
CA GLU A 350 -46.04 -7.59 -11.49
C GLU A 350 -47.27 -8.17 -10.79
N GLY A 351 -47.60 -7.75 -9.56
CA GLY A 351 -48.67 -8.35 -8.74
C GLY A 351 -49.78 -7.39 -8.30
N THR A 352 -50.14 -6.36 -9.07
CA THR A 352 -51.36 -5.61 -8.77
C THR A 352 -52.08 -5.21 -10.08
N ALA A 353 -52.73 -6.19 -10.68
CA ALA A 353 -53.82 -5.89 -11.62
C ALA A 353 -54.93 -6.93 -11.45
N ASN A 354 -56.10 -6.42 -11.11
CA ASN A 354 -57.43 -7.03 -11.20
C ASN A 354 -57.89 -8.02 -10.13
N PHE A 355 -58.73 -7.53 -9.25
CA PHE A 355 -59.99 -8.17 -8.97
C PHE A 355 -61.07 -7.10 -8.73
N ASP A 356 -61.76 -6.74 -9.84
CA ASP A 356 -63.13 -6.29 -9.84
C ASP A 356 -64.00 -7.52 -9.66
N GLY A 357 -65.03 -7.41 -8.83
CA GLY A 357 -65.98 -8.48 -8.71
C GLY A 357 -67.03 -8.28 -7.64
N ASP A 358 -68.02 -7.54 -7.96
CA ASP A 358 -69.44 -7.66 -7.57
C ASP A 358 -69.88 -8.66 -6.49
N GLY A 359 -70.68 -8.12 -5.57
CA GLY A 359 -71.99 -8.73 -5.36
C GLY A 359 -72.37 -9.34 -4.02
N PHE A 360 -73.34 -8.71 -3.42
CA PHE A 360 -74.46 -9.25 -2.63
C PHE A 360 -74.27 -9.67 -1.13
N ALA A 361 -75.16 -8.93 -0.42
CA ALA A 361 -75.92 -9.14 0.79
C ALA A 361 -75.37 -8.50 2.06
#